data_28f62df86c761a5dfd71406fe85dc0e6
#
_entry.id   28f62df86c761a5dfd71406fe85dc0e6
#
_cell.length_a   1.000
_cell.length_b   1.000
_cell.length_c   1.000
_cell.angle_alpha   90.00
_cell.angle_beta   90.00
_cell.angle_gamma   90.00
#
_symmetry.space_group_name_H-M   'P 1'
#
loop_
_entity.id
_entity.type
_entity.pdbx_description
1 polymer ?
#
loop_
_entity_poly.entity_id
_entity_poly.type
_entity_poly.pdbx_seq_one_letter_code
_entity_poly.pdbx_strand_id
1 'polypeptide(L)'
;MATDVESRPRIKQVASQSVLIVEDELLIAIDLESTVREMGLDVIGLATNTDQALRLAPMADIAFVDVNLADGATGPEIGRHLVEEYGVTVVFMTGNPEAVAGRMQGALGVVSKPTTPSIVQSSLRDALEARLAAGR
;
A
#
# COMPACT_ATOMS: atom_id res chain seq x y z
N MET A 1 -6.24 -23.59 25.22
CA MET A 1 -7.12 -23.87 24.06
C MET A 1 -7.98 -22.67 23.72
N ALA A 2 -8.87 -22.27 24.60
CA ALA A 2 -9.74 -21.09 24.34
C ALA A 2 -8.93 -19.82 24.15
N THR A 3 -7.85 -19.66 24.91
CA THR A 3 -6.98 -18.48 24.79
C THR A 3 -6.35 -18.36 23.41
N ASP A 4 -5.90 -19.49 22.86
CA ASP A 4 -5.31 -19.50 21.52
C ASP A 4 -6.33 -19.16 20.45
N VAL A 5 -7.55 -19.66 20.62
CA VAL A 5 -8.64 -19.37 19.69
C VAL A 5 -8.97 -17.88 19.68
N GLU A 6 -8.98 -17.26 20.86
CA GLU A 6 -9.27 -15.83 20.98
C GLU A 6 -8.17 -14.96 20.40
N SER A 7 -6.91 -15.39 20.54
CA SER A 7 -5.76 -14.63 20.02
C SER A 7 -5.63 -14.74 18.50
N ARG A 8 -5.96 -15.89 17.96
CA ARG A 8 -5.78 -16.18 16.53
C ARG A 8 -6.47 -15.21 15.59
N PRO A 9 -7.72 -14.80 15.83
CA PRO A 9 -8.36 -13.85 14.92
C PRO A 9 -7.60 -12.54 14.78
N ARG A 10 -7.03 -12.05 15.89
CA ARG A 10 -6.27 -10.81 15.88
C ARG A 10 -4.95 -10.96 15.10
N ILE A 11 -4.20 -12.04 15.36
CA ILE A 11 -2.96 -12.33 14.65
C ILE A 11 -3.24 -12.56 13.17
N LYS A 12 -4.30 -13.29 12.88
CA LYS A 12 -4.74 -13.54 11.52
C LYS A 12 -5.11 -12.26 10.79
N GLN A 13 -5.75 -11.34 11.49
CA GLN A 13 -6.14 -10.05 10.92
C GLN A 13 -4.92 -9.25 10.48
N VAL A 14 -3.87 -9.17 11.31
CA VAL A 14 -2.63 -8.50 10.95
C VAL A 14 -1.93 -9.23 9.82
N ALA A 15 -1.81 -10.56 9.94
CA ALA A 15 -1.11 -11.37 8.93
C ALA A 15 -1.88 -11.47 7.62
N SER A 16 -3.19 -11.22 7.62
CA SER A 16 -4.02 -11.31 6.42
C SER A 16 -4.21 -9.98 5.71
N GLN A 17 -3.57 -8.92 6.18
CA GLN A 17 -3.62 -7.64 5.45
C GLN A 17 -3.03 -7.83 4.06
N SER A 18 -3.74 -7.32 3.07
CA SER A 18 -3.40 -7.48 1.66
C SER A 18 -2.85 -6.18 1.09
N VAL A 19 -1.77 -6.30 0.35
CA VAL A 19 -1.06 -5.14 -0.20
C VAL A 19 -1.22 -5.10 -1.72
N LEU A 20 -1.61 -3.95 -2.22
CA LEU A 20 -1.66 -3.63 -3.64
C LEU A 20 -0.44 -2.79 -3.98
N ILE A 21 0.24 -3.13 -5.06
CA ILE A 21 1.38 -2.36 -5.55
C ILE A 21 0.98 -1.73 -6.89
N VAL A 22 0.98 -0.41 -6.94
CA VAL A 22 0.63 0.36 -8.14
C VAL A 22 1.91 1.02 -8.64
N GLU A 23 2.58 0.36 -9.58
CA GLU A 23 3.89 0.72 -10.08
C GLU A 23 4.08 0.14 -11.49
N ASP A 24 4.46 0.96 -12.46
CA ASP A 24 4.64 0.49 -13.84
C ASP A 24 6.06 0.02 -14.14
N GLU A 25 7.03 0.33 -13.31
CA GLU A 25 8.39 -0.19 -13.46
C GLU A 25 8.47 -1.56 -12.79
N LEU A 26 8.57 -2.59 -13.63
CA LEU A 26 8.47 -3.97 -13.17
C LEU A 26 9.51 -4.34 -12.11
N LEU A 27 10.76 -3.89 -12.27
CA LEU A 27 11.81 -4.22 -11.31
C LEU A 27 11.53 -3.62 -9.94
N ILE A 28 11.01 -2.39 -9.90
CA ILE A 28 10.63 -1.74 -8.65
C ILE A 28 9.46 -2.49 -8.02
N ALA A 29 8.46 -2.84 -8.81
CA ALA A 29 7.30 -3.58 -8.33
C ALA A 29 7.69 -4.93 -7.73
N ILE A 30 8.60 -5.65 -8.37
CA ILE A 30 9.08 -6.95 -7.89
C ILE A 30 9.86 -6.81 -6.58
N ASP A 31 10.68 -5.78 -6.46
CA ASP A 31 11.42 -5.53 -5.23
C ASP A 31 10.48 -5.21 -4.07
N LEU A 32 9.46 -4.40 -4.33
CA LEU A 32 8.43 -4.10 -3.32
C LEU A 32 7.69 -5.37 -2.92
N GLU A 33 7.28 -6.16 -3.89
CA GLU A 33 6.59 -7.42 -3.63
C GLU A 33 7.42 -8.33 -2.74
N SER A 34 8.70 -8.48 -3.04
CA SER A 34 9.61 -9.29 -2.26
C SER A 34 9.66 -8.84 -0.80
N THR A 35 9.82 -7.54 -0.56
CA THR A 35 9.87 -6.99 0.80
C THR A 35 8.55 -7.19 1.54
N VAL A 36 7.42 -6.98 0.87
CA VAL A 36 6.09 -7.19 1.47
C VAL A 36 5.92 -8.64 1.89
N ARG A 37 6.26 -9.58 1.02
CA ARG A 37 6.14 -11.01 1.31
C ARG A 37 7.07 -11.46 2.44
N GLU A 38 8.27 -10.90 2.51
CA GLU A 38 9.20 -11.19 3.60
C GLU A 38 8.64 -10.79 4.96
N MET A 39 7.75 -9.81 5.00
CA MET A 39 7.06 -9.40 6.22
C MET A 39 5.83 -10.25 6.55
N GLY A 40 5.55 -11.28 5.75
CA GLY A 40 4.44 -12.18 5.97
C GLY A 40 3.10 -11.65 5.48
N LEU A 41 3.10 -10.62 4.64
CA LEU A 41 1.88 -10.04 4.09
C LEU A 41 1.64 -10.57 2.67
N ASP A 42 0.37 -10.57 2.28
CA ASP A 42 -0.01 -10.97 0.93
C ASP A 42 0.07 -9.80 -0.04
N VAL A 43 0.53 -10.07 -1.25
CA VAL A 43 0.45 -9.11 -2.35
C VAL A 43 -0.68 -9.57 -3.26
N ILE A 44 -1.74 -8.77 -3.37
CA ILE A 44 -2.91 -9.15 -4.16
C ILE A 44 -2.72 -8.89 -5.64
N GLY A 45 -1.77 -8.05 -6.00
CA GLY A 45 -1.47 -7.80 -7.40
C GLY A 45 -0.58 -6.61 -7.62
N LEU A 46 -0.12 -6.51 -8.85
CA LEU A 46 0.67 -5.39 -9.36
C LEU A 46 -0.17 -4.69 -10.42
N ALA A 47 -0.39 -3.39 -10.24
CA ALA A 47 -1.14 -2.59 -11.18
C ALA A 47 -0.22 -1.55 -11.82
N THR A 48 -0.35 -1.33 -13.12
CA THR A 48 0.48 -0.38 -13.85
C THR A 48 -0.27 0.87 -14.29
N ASN A 49 -1.59 0.90 -14.09
CA ASN A 49 -2.44 2.01 -14.50
C ASN A 49 -3.69 2.08 -13.62
N THR A 50 -4.48 3.13 -13.83
CA THR A 50 -5.70 3.38 -13.07
C THR A 50 -6.68 2.21 -13.11
N ASP A 51 -6.94 1.68 -14.29
CA ASP A 51 -7.94 0.65 -14.49
C ASP A 51 -7.61 -0.62 -13.71
N GLN A 52 -6.36 -1.07 -13.80
CA GLN A 52 -5.90 -2.24 -13.04
C GLN A 52 -5.96 -2.00 -11.53
N ALA A 53 -5.54 -0.81 -11.08
CA ALA A 53 -5.56 -0.47 -9.66
C ALA A 53 -6.98 -0.51 -9.10
N LEU A 54 -7.94 0.07 -9.80
CA LEU A 54 -9.31 0.12 -9.34
C LEU A 54 -9.99 -1.24 -9.36
N ARG A 55 -9.59 -2.14 -10.26
CA ARG A 55 -10.10 -3.51 -10.24
C ARG A 55 -9.66 -4.28 -9.00
N LEU A 56 -8.45 -4.03 -8.53
CA LEU A 56 -7.89 -4.70 -7.35
C LEU A 56 -8.26 -4.01 -6.04
N ALA A 57 -8.70 -2.77 -6.11
CA ALA A 57 -9.00 -1.95 -4.93
C ALA A 57 -9.91 -2.61 -3.89
N PRO A 58 -10.99 -3.32 -4.26
CA PRO A 58 -11.86 -3.93 -3.26
C PRO A 58 -11.18 -4.96 -2.38
N MET A 59 -10.07 -5.53 -2.84
CA MET A 59 -9.33 -6.56 -2.10
C MET A 59 -8.14 -6.00 -1.32
N ALA A 60 -7.85 -4.71 -1.46
CA ALA A 60 -6.66 -4.11 -0.89
C ALA A 60 -6.94 -3.54 0.51
N ASP A 61 -5.99 -3.74 1.41
CA ASP A 61 -5.99 -3.09 2.73
C ASP A 61 -4.96 -1.95 2.74
N ILE A 62 -3.81 -2.18 2.14
CA ILE A 62 -2.70 -1.24 2.05
C ILE A 62 -2.29 -1.14 0.58
N ALA A 63 -1.88 0.04 0.13
CA ALA A 63 -1.36 0.20 -1.22
C ALA A 63 -0.12 1.10 -1.23
N PHE A 64 0.87 0.68 -2.00
CA PHE A 64 1.97 1.54 -2.43
C PHE A 64 1.62 2.04 -3.82
N VAL A 65 1.61 3.35 -4.01
CA VAL A 65 1.15 3.97 -5.25
C VAL A 65 2.21 4.92 -5.78
N ASP A 66 2.77 4.60 -6.95
CA ASP A 66 3.65 5.52 -7.65
C ASP A 66 2.82 6.69 -8.18
N VAL A 67 3.38 7.88 -8.09
CA VAL A 67 2.74 9.10 -8.59
C VAL A 67 2.63 9.08 -10.12
N ASN A 68 3.68 8.61 -10.80
CA ASN A 68 3.71 8.57 -12.27
C ASN A 68 3.61 7.12 -12.75
N LEU A 69 2.62 6.84 -13.57
CA LEU A 69 2.30 5.51 -14.04
C LEU A 69 2.25 5.46 -15.58
N ALA A 70 1.91 4.29 -16.12
CA ALA A 70 1.83 4.07 -17.56
C ALA A 70 0.85 5.04 -18.24
N ASP A 71 -0.22 5.42 -17.55
CA ASP A 71 -1.25 6.32 -18.07
C ASP A 71 -1.04 7.79 -17.63
N GLY A 72 0.13 8.12 -17.09
CA GLY A 72 0.50 9.48 -16.74
C GLY A 72 0.62 9.72 -15.23
N ALA A 73 0.47 10.97 -14.82
CA ALA A 73 0.55 11.36 -13.41
C ALA A 73 -0.76 11.05 -12.67
N THR A 74 -1.21 9.82 -12.75
CA THR A 74 -2.52 9.38 -12.25
C THR A 74 -2.47 8.83 -10.83
N GLY A 75 -1.28 8.64 -10.28
CA GLY A 75 -1.11 8.09 -8.93
C GLY A 75 -1.90 8.80 -7.84
N PRO A 76 -1.82 10.14 -7.75
CA PRO A 76 -2.55 10.86 -6.71
C PRO A 76 -4.07 10.64 -6.78
N GLU A 77 -4.64 10.61 -7.97
CA GLU A 77 -6.06 10.36 -8.16
C GLU A 77 -6.44 8.93 -7.78
N ILE A 78 -5.61 7.98 -8.18
CA ILE A 78 -5.80 6.58 -7.77
C ILE A 78 -5.79 6.49 -6.25
N GLY A 79 -4.79 7.11 -5.60
CA GLY A 79 -4.68 7.08 -4.15
C GLY A 79 -5.91 7.66 -3.47
N ARG A 80 -6.43 8.75 -4.01
CA ARG A 80 -7.65 9.38 -3.49
C ARG A 80 -8.84 8.41 -3.55
N HIS A 81 -9.04 7.75 -4.67
CA HIS A 81 -10.10 6.74 -4.82
C HIS A 81 -9.92 5.58 -3.83
N LEU A 82 -8.70 5.09 -3.71
CA LEU A 82 -8.41 3.99 -2.78
C LEU A 82 -8.77 4.36 -1.34
N VAL A 83 -8.41 5.57 -0.92
CA VAL A 83 -8.71 6.02 0.44
C VAL A 83 -10.21 6.25 0.62
N GLU A 84 -10.81 7.07 -0.24
CA GLU A 84 -12.19 7.54 -0.05
C GLU A 84 -13.24 6.48 -0.32
N GLU A 85 -13.04 5.65 -1.33
CA GLU A 85 -14.05 4.69 -1.75
C GLU A 85 -13.85 3.30 -1.15
N TYR A 86 -12.60 2.93 -0.84
CA TYR A 86 -12.29 1.57 -0.42
C TYR A 86 -11.65 1.47 0.97
N GLY A 87 -11.36 2.59 1.59
CA GLY A 87 -10.77 2.59 2.94
C GLY A 87 -9.36 2.01 2.98
N VAL A 88 -8.63 2.09 1.87
CA VAL A 88 -7.27 1.57 1.77
C VAL A 88 -6.30 2.56 2.42
N THR A 89 -5.31 2.03 3.12
CA THR A 89 -4.22 2.83 3.67
C THR A 89 -3.16 2.99 2.58
N VAL A 90 -2.97 4.22 2.10
CA VAL A 90 -2.12 4.51 0.94
C VAL A 90 -0.81 5.15 1.34
N VAL A 91 0.28 4.66 0.78
CA VAL A 91 1.61 5.27 0.84
C VAL A 91 2.03 5.58 -0.58
N PHE A 92 2.29 6.84 -0.88
CA PHE A 92 2.78 7.24 -2.19
C PHE A 92 4.28 7.03 -2.32
N MET A 93 4.71 6.76 -3.54
CA MET A 93 6.13 6.69 -3.90
C MET A 93 6.40 7.68 -5.02
N THR A 94 7.45 8.47 -4.90
CA THR A 94 7.79 9.44 -5.93
C THR A 94 9.26 9.83 -5.86
N GLY A 95 9.86 10.10 -7.02
CA GLY A 95 11.19 10.72 -7.10
C GLY A 95 11.18 12.21 -6.76
N ASN A 96 9.99 12.79 -6.68
CA ASN A 96 9.83 14.21 -6.37
C ASN A 96 8.69 14.40 -5.36
N PRO A 97 8.96 14.25 -4.05
CA PRO A 97 7.91 14.38 -3.03
C PRO A 97 7.20 15.73 -3.05
N GLU A 98 7.87 16.78 -3.49
CA GLU A 98 7.27 18.11 -3.56
C GLU A 98 6.13 18.18 -4.58
N ALA A 99 6.20 17.37 -5.62
CA ALA A 99 5.19 17.36 -6.68
C ALA A 99 3.83 16.87 -6.18
N VAL A 100 3.78 16.16 -5.06
CA VAL A 100 2.53 15.66 -4.49
C VAL A 100 2.11 16.42 -3.24
N ALA A 101 2.85 17.42 -2.83
CA ALA A 101 2.48 18.26 -1.71
C ALA A 101 1.09 18.88 -1.98
N GLY A 102 0.17 18.72 -1.03
CA GLY A 102 -1.20 19.16 -1.20
C GLY A 102 -2.10 18.20 -1.97
N ARG A 103 -1.56 17.10 -2.51
CA ARG A 103 -2.34 16.09 -3.25
C ARG A 103 -2.37 14.76 -2.53
N MET A 104 -1.94 14.75 -1.28
CA MET A 104 -1.80 13.53 -0.45
C MET A 104 -2.94 13.35 0.54
N GLN A 105 -4.05 14.02 0.36
CA GLN A 105 -5.14 14.01 1.32
C GLN A 105 -5.60 12.58 1.60
N GLY A 106 -5.62 12.22 2.87
CA GLY A 106 -6.03 10.89 3.32
C GLY A 106 -4.94 9.82 3.22
N ALA A 107 -3.84 10.08 2.55
CA ALA A 107 -2.73 9.13 2.51
C ALA A 107 -1.95 9.14 3.81
N LEU A 108 -1.37 8.00 4.16
CA LEU A 108 -0.54 7.86 5.35
C LEU A 108 0.78 8.63 5.22
N GLY A 109 1.39 8.60 4.05
CA GLY A 109 2.64 9.29 3.83
C GLY A 109 3.18 9.12 2.41
N VAL A 110 4.41 9.61 2.23
CA VAL A 110 5.14 9.57 0.97
C VAL A 110 6.53 9.02 1.21
N VAL A 111 6.96 8.13 0.33
CA VAL A 111 8.30 7.57 0.32
C VAL A 111 9.02 8.05 -0.93
N SER A 112 10.26 8.53 -0.75
CA SER A 112 11.09 8.97 -1.88
C SER A 112 11.67 7.79 -2.63
N LYS A 113 11.69 7.88 -3.97
CA LYS A 113 12.37 6.91 -4.83
C LYS A 113 13.79 7.39 -5.11
N PRO A 114 14.77 6.51 -5.19
CA PRO A 114 14.67 5.07 -4.98
C PRO A 114 14.45 4.72 -3.50
N THR A 115 13.59 3.74 -3.25
CA THR A 115 13.35 3.29 -1.88
C THR A 115 14.23 2.10 -1.54
N THR A 116 14.31 1.76 -0.27
CA THR A 116 15.07 0.61 0.23
C THR A 116 14.15 -0.33 0.96
N PRO A 117 14.53 -1.61 1.12
CA PRO A 117 13.72 -2.54 1.91
C PRO A 117 13.44 -2.03 3.32
N SER A 118 14.41 -1.38 3.96
CA SER A 118 14.25 -0.82 5.30
C SER A 118 13.15 0.25 5.35
N ILE A 119 13.12 1.14 4.37
CA ILE A 119 12.11 2.19 4.29
C ILE A 119 10.73 1.59 4.01
N VAL A 120 10.65 0.62 3.12
CA VAL A 120 9.39 -0.07 2.80
C VAL A 120 8.85 -0.80 4.04
N GLN A 121 9.72 -1.49 4.77
CA GLN A 121 9.35 -2.18 6.00
C GLN A 121 8.80 -1.21 7.04
N SER A 122 9.47 -0.07 7.22
CA SER A 122 9.03 0.96 8.15
C SER A 122 7.66 1.51 7.76
N SER A 123 7.46 1.79 6.47
CA SER A 123 6.18 2.28 5.96
C SER A 123 5.07 1.26 6.15
N LEU A 124 5.36 -0.02 5.95
CA LEU A 124 4.39 -1.09 6.18
C LEU A 124 4.01 -1.20 7.66
N ARG A 125 4.99 -1.11 8.56
CA ARG A 125 4.70 -1.13 10.00
C ARG A 125 3.80 0.04 10.39
N ASP A 126 4.08 1.22 9.88
CA ASP A 126 3.24 2.40 10.13
C ASP A 126 1.82 2.19 9.61
N ALA A 127 1.70 1.60 8.42
CA ALA A 127 0.39 1.32 7.81
C ALA A 127 -0.40 0.30 8.63
N LEU A 128 0.26 -0.76 9.09
CA LEU A 128 -0.38 -1.77 9.93
C LEU A 128 -0.85 -1.17 11.25
N GLU A 129 -0.03 -0.36 11.89
CA GLU A 129 -0.39 0.32 13.13
C GLU A 129 -1.58 1.26 12.92
N ALA A 130 -1.59 2.02 11.84
CA ALA A 130 -2.68 2.93 11.53
C ALA A 130 -3.99 2.18 11.32
N ARG A 131 -3.95 1.03 10.65
CA ARG A 131 -5.14 0.21 10.43
C ARG A 131 -5.66 -0.39 11.73
N LEU A 132 -4.78 -0.91 12.57
CA LEU A 132 -5.17 -1.45 13.87
C LEU A 132 -5.79 -0.36 14.76
N ALA A 133 -5.20 0.81 14.78
CA ALA A 133 -5.73 1.95 15.56
C ALA A 133 -7.11 2.38 15.08
N ALA A 134 -7.39 2.22 13.79
CA ALA A 134 -8.70 2.54 13.21
C ALA A 134 -9.70 1.37 13.31
N GLY A 135 -9.33 0.26 13.93
CA GLY A 135 -10.19 -0.91 14.06
C GLY A 135 -10.30 -1.76 12.81
N ARG A 136 -9.25 -1.69 12.00
CA ARG A 136 -9.26 -2.40 10.70
C ARG A 136 -8.32 -3.59 10.66
#